data_cd4cf3a6385280444b06de5eccfcea0a
#
_entry.id   cd4cf3a6385280444b06de5eccfcea0a
#
_cell.length_a   1.000
_cell.length_b   1.000
_cell.length_c   1.000
_cell.angle_alpha   90.00
_cell.angle_beta   90.00
_cell.angle_gamma   90.00
#
_symmetry.space_group_name_H-M   'P 1'
#
loop_
_entity.id
_entity.type
_entity.pdbx_description
1 polymer ?
#
loop_
_entity_poly.entity_id
_entity_poly.type
_entity_poly.pdbx_seq_one_letter_code
_entity_poly.pdbx_strand_id
1 'polypeptide(L)'
;IKDYTTEELKKFVLRSGNGIKTRQPIPTLKEALNVCKGRILVNIDKGGTYIKEIMPIIQECGMEKQVIIKGYYPVEKVKKEYGSNESMLYMPIVNLWDKEAVATIQTFIKNFTPIAYELCFKDDANPNLKIIDEIAKSGSRVWMNTLWDSLCGGHDDENALLESKDKHWGWMLKHKATMIQTDRPQELIHYLEEKGLRDL
;
A
#
# COMPACT_ATOMS: atom_id res chain seq x y z
N ILE A 1 -18.83 -7.35 -11.79
CA ILE A 1 -18.91 -7.84 -10.39
C ILE A 1 -20.18 -7.33 -9.71
N LYS A 2 -20.51 -6.02 -9.81
CA LYS A 2 -21.67 -5.41 -9.13
C LYS A 2 -23.03 -6.05 -9.49
N ASP A 3 -23.12 -6.74 -10.62
CA ASP A 3 -24.35 -7.33 -11.15
C ASP A 3 -24.55 -8.79 -10.72
N TYR A 4 -23.68 -9.31 -9.87
CA TYR A 4 -23.66 -10.70 -9.40
C TYR A 4 -23.82 -10.78 -7.90
N THR A 5 -24.57 -11.79 -7.43
CA THR A 5 -24.61 -12.18 -6.01
C THR A 5 -23.30 -12.89 -5.60
N THR A 6 -23.08 -13.02 -4.31
CA THR A 6 -21.92 -13.78 -3.79
C THR A 6 -21.94 -15.22 -4.24
N GLU A 7 -23.12 -15.86 -4.27
CA GLU A 7 -23.32 -17.24 -4.72
C GLU A 7 -23.00 -17.42 -6.21
N GLU A 8 -23.34 -16.43 -7.03
CA GLU A 8 -23.01 -16.42 -8.44
C GLU A 8 -21.51 -16.20 -8.65
N LEU A 9 -20.88 -15.27 -7.90
CA LEU A 9 -19.44 -15.02 -7.96
C LEU A 9 -18.62 -16.26 -7.58
N LYS A 10 -19.07 -17.05 -6.62
CA LYS A 10 -18.41 -18.30 -6.21
C LYS A 10 -18.41 -19.40 -7.29
N LYS A 11 -19.26 -19.28 -8.31
CA LYS A 11 -19.26 -20.21 -9.47
C LYS A 11 -18.13 -19.89 -10.46
N PHE A 12 -17.55 -18.70 -10.40
CA PHE A 12 -16.39 -18.35 -11.21
C PHE A 12 -15.10 -18.84 -10.54
N VAL A 13 -14.13 -19.20 -11.38
CA VAL A 13 -12.80 -19.61 -10.93
C VAL A 13 -11.76 -18.56 -11.35
N LEU A 14 -10.75 -18.39 -10.51
CA LEU A 14 -9.60 -17.54 -10.82
C LEU A 14 -8.84 -18.10 -12.02
N ARG A 15 -8.16 -17.22 -12.75
CA ARG A 15 -7.24 -17.59 -13.82
C ARG A 15 -5.81 -17.27 -13.38
N SER A 16 -4.86 -18.09 -13.85
CA SER A 16 -3.43 -17.78 -13.75
C SER A 16 -3.08 -16.55 -14.59
N GLY A 17 -1.89 -15.98 -14.41
CA GLY A 17 -1.38 -14.90 -15.24
C GLY A 17 -1.38 -15.21 -16.75
N ASN A 18 -1.27 -16.49 -17.12
CA ASN A 18 -1.36 -16.97 -18.51
C ASN A 18 -2.81 -17.22 -18.97
N GLY A 19 -3.83 -16.80 -18.22
CA GLY A 19 -5.22 -16.95 -18.56
C GLY A 19 -5.82 -18.35 -18.37
N ILE A 20 -5.05 -19.32 -17.86
CA ILE A 20 -5.51 -20.70 -17.63
C ILE A 20 -6.45 -20.73 -16.41
N LYS A 21 -7.61 -21.36 -16.54
CA LYS A 21 -8.54 -21.54 -15.44
C LYS A 21 -7.91 -22.38 -14.32
N THR A 22 -8.00 -21.90 -13.10
CA THR A 22 -7.62 -22.64 -11.90
C THR A 22 -8.82 -23.40 -11.33
N ARG A 23 -8.62 -24.13 -10.23
CA ARG A 23 -9.70 -24.76 -9.44
C ARG A 23 -10.15 -23.85 -8.28
N GLN A 24 -9.58 -22.65 -8.14
CA GLN A 24 -9.83 -21.75 -7.02
C GLN A 24 -11.01 -20.82 -7.33
N PRO A 25 -12.08 -20.82 -6.52
CA PRO A 25 -13.15 -19.82 -6.63
C PRO A 25 -12.65 -18.44 -6.22
N ILE A 26 -13.45 -17.41 -6.49
CA ILE A 26 -13.22 -16.07 -5.96
C ILE A 26 -13.48 -16.11 -4.43
N PRO A 27 -12.48 -15.82 -3.58
CA PRO A 27 -12.69 -15.82 -2.13
C PRO A 27 -13.52 -14.61 -1.69
N THR A 28 -14.25 -14.72 -0.61
CA THR A 28 -14.78 -13.59 0.13
C THR A 28 -13.65 -12.87 0.87
N LEU A 29 -13.88 -11.60 1.27
CA LEU A 29 -12.91 -10.87 2.09
C LEU A 29 -12.58 -11.64 3.38
N LYS A 30 -13.56 -12.20 4.06
CA LYS A 30 -13.37 -12.98 5.28
C LYS A 30 -12.48 -14.22 5.06
N GLU A 31 -12.71 -14.95 3.98
CA GLU A 31 -11.88 -16.11 3.62
C GLU A 31 -10.43 -15.69 3.36
N ALA A 32 -10.21 -14.59 2.60
CA ALA A 32 -8.88 -14.07 2.32
C ALA A 32 -8.17 -13.59 3.60
N LEU A 33 -8.85 -12.83 4.46
CA LEU A 33 -8.29 -12.34 5.72
C LEU A 33 -7.88 -13.50 6.65
N ASN A 34 -8.70 -14.56 6.76
CA ASN A 34 -8.37 -15.71 7.58
C ASN A 34 -7.10 -16.45 7.12
N VAL A 35 -6.82 -16.48 5.81
CA VAL A 35 -5.56 -17.03 5.28
C VAL A 35 -4.35 -16.20 5.69
N CYS A 36 -4.51 -14.87 5.76
CA CYS A 36 -3.43 -13.92 6.06
C CYS A 36 -3.21 -13.73 7.58
N LYS A 37 -4.19 -14.11 8.41
CA LYS A 37 -4.19 -13.85 9.85
C LYS A 37 -2.95 -14.43 10.53
N GLY A 38 -2.26 -13.57 11.31
CA GLY A 38 -1.05 -13.94 12.04
C GLY A 38 0.20 -14.15 11.16
N ARG A 39 0.11 -13.90 9.86
CA ARG A 39 1.19 -14.19 8.89
C ARG A 39 1.75 -12.95 8.20
N ILE A 40 0.88 -12.08 7.68
CA ILE A 40 1.25 -10.90 6.88
C ILE A 40 0.32 -9.74 7.14
N LEU A 41 0.77 -8.52 6.87
CA LEU A 41 -0.09 -7.35 6.72
C LEU A 41 -0.89 -7.46 5.42
N VAL A 42 -2.12 -6.95 5.42
CA VAL A 42 -3.01 -6.95 4.25
C VAL A 42 -3.36 -5.52 3.89
N ASN A 43 -2.99 -5.08 2.69
CA ASN A 43 -3.46 -3.84 2.13
C ASN A 43 -4.76 -4.10 1.34
N ILE A 44 -5.89 -3.54 1.81
CA ILE A 44 -7.15 -3.62 1.07
C ILE A 44 -7.22 -2.43 0.11
N ASP A 45 -6.91 -2.69 -1.16
CA ASP A 45 -6.98 -1.66 -2.20
C ASP A 45 -8.41 -1.13 -2.32
N LYS A 46 -8.55 0.21 -2.42
CA LYS A 46 -9.84 0.93 -2.42
C LYS A 46 -10.72 0.67 -1.18
N GLY A 47 -10.15 0.04 -0.14
CA GLY A 47 -10.87 -0.30 1.10
C GLY A 47 -11.52 0.92 1.79
N GLY A 48 -10.89 2.08 1.70
CA GLY A 48 -11.45 3.31 2.24
C GLY A 48 -12.83 3.68 1.70
N THR A 49 -13.13 3.31 0.45
CA THR A 49 -14.45 3.55 -0.18
C THR A 49 -15.56 2.69 0.44
N TYR A 50 -15.21 1.52 0.95
CA TYR A 50 -16.13 0.50 1.48
C TYR A 50 -15.93 0.28 2.99
N ILE A 51 -15.46 1.28 3.70
CA ILE A 51 -15.04 1.11 5.09
C ILE A 51 -16.13 0.59 5.99
N LYS A 52 -17.36 1.06 5.80
CA LYS A 52 -18.52 0.68 6.62
C LYS A 52 -18.87 -0.80 6.46
N GLU A 53 -18.67 -1.33 5.26
CA GLU A 53 -18.94 -2.72 4.90
C GLU A 53 -17.82 -3.65 5.33
N ILE A 54 -16.57 -3.22 5.22
CA ILE A 54 -15.41 -4.08 5.49
C ILE A 54 -14.99 -4.09 6.96
N MET A 55 -15.24 -3.01 7.71
CA MET A 55 -14.86 -2.92 9.13
C MET A 55 -15.43 -4.03 10.00
N PRO A 56 -16.74 -4.35 9.92
CA PRO A 56 -17.29 -5.46 10.69
C PRO A 56 -16.59 -6.79 10.37
N ILE A 57 -16.20 -7.01 9.12
CA ILE A 57 -15.51 -8.23 8.69
C ILE A 57 -14.08 -8.27 9.25
N ILE A 58 -13.36 -7.14 9.23
CA ILE A 58 -12.02 -7.02 9.80
C ILE A 58 -12.05 -7.30 11.30
N GLN A 59 -13.03 -6.73 12.02
CA GLN A 59 -13.23 -6.92 13.46
C GLN A 59 -13.62 -8.37 13.78
N GLU A 60 -14.55 -8.97 13.02
CA GLU A 60 -14.91 -10.37 13.19
C GLU A 60 -13.70 -11.31 13.00
N CYS A 61 -12.80 -10.97 12.09
CA CYS A 61 -11.55 -11.70 11.89
C CYS A 61 -10.49 -11.39 12.96
N GLY A 62 -10.64 -10.32 13.75
CA GLY A 62 -9.63 -9.84 14.72
C GLY A 62 -8.36 -9.41 14.03
N MET A 63 -8.46 -8.67 12.90
CA MET A 63 -7.34 -8.30 12.05
C MET A 63 -7.11 -6.78 11.96
N GLU A 64 -7.64 -6.00 12.89
CA GLU A 64 -7.54 -4.54 12.90
C GLU A 64 -6.07 -4.07 12.86
N LYS A 65 -5.17 -4.79 13.53
CA LYS A 65 -3.73 -4.52 13.57
C LYS A 65 -2.94 -5.11 12.39
N GLN A 66 -3.61 -5.80 11.46
CA GLN A 66 -2.98 -6.42 10.30
C GLN A 66 -3.51 -5.90 8.96
N VAL A 67 -4.61 -5.14 8.96
CA VAL A 67 -5.21 -4.60 7.74
C VAL A 67 -4.89 -3.12 7.61
N ILE A 68 -4.24 -2.76 6.51
CA ILE A 68 -3.98 -1.39 6.11
C ILE A 68 -5.14 -0.90 5.24
N ILE A 69 -5.77 0.18 5.64
CA ILE A 69 -6.78 0.89 4.85
C ILE A 69 -6.12 2.14 4.26
N LYS A 70 -6.22 2.30 2.96
CA LYS A 70 -5.64 3.46 2.27
C LYS A 70 -6.68 4.31 1.55
N GLY A 71 -6.38 5.57 1.32
CA GLY A 71 -7.26 6.48 0.59
C GLY A 71 -6.79 7.93 0.59
N TYR A 72 -7.58 8.78 -0.07
CA TYR A 72 -7.34 10.22 -0.25
C TYR A 72 -8.17 11.10 0.73
N TYR A 73 -8.52 10.57 1.89
CA TYR A 73 -9.37 11.30 2.82
C TYR A 73 -8.58 12.33 3.64
N PRO A 74 -9.16 13.53 3.89
CA PRO A 74 -8.56 14.49 4.80
C PRO A 74 -8.54 13.93 6.23
N VAL A 75 -7.60 14.43 7.03
CA VAL A 75 -7.33 13.92 8.38
C VAL A 75 -8.56 13.96 9.29
N GLU A 76 -9.42 14.98 9.18
CA GLU A 76 -10.64 15.11 9.96
C GLU A 76 -11.62 13.97 9.68
N LYS A 77 -11.75 13.58 8.41
CA LYS A 77 -12.59 12.45 8.02
C LYS A 77 -12.01 11.15 8.54
N VAL A 78 -10.69 10.97 8.43
CA VAL A 78 -9.99 9.80 8.97
C VAL A 78 -10.20 9.70 10.48
N LYS A 79 -10.00 10.78 11.22
CA LYS A 79 -10.24 10.80 12.68
C LYS A 79 -11.69 10.50 13.04
N LYS A 80 -12.64 11.02 12.30
CA LYS A 80 -14.07 10.79 12.55
C LYS A 80 -14.49 9.34 12.29
N GLU A 81 -13.99 8.75 11.21
CA GLU A 81 -14.40 7.40 10.77
C GLU A 81 -13.55 6.30 11.43
N TYR A 82 -12.29 6.58 11.76
CA TYR A 82 -11.31 5.60 12.25
C TYR A 82 -10.75 5.93 13.63
N GLY A 83 -10.86 7.18 14.09
CA GLY A 83 -10.18 7.65 15.30
C GLY A 83 -10.70 7.05 16.61
N SER A 84 -11.86 6.39 16.62
CA SER A 84 -12.35 5.62 17.75
C SER A 84 -11.72 4.21 17.85
N ASN A 85 -10.99 3.79 16.81
CA ASN A 85 -10.31 2.51 16.75
C ASN A 85 -8.80 2.74 16.61
N GLU A 86 -8.11 2.93 17.74
CA GLU A 86 -6.65 3.18 17.79
C GLU A 86 -5.80 2.04 17.20
N SER A 87 -6.39 0.88 16.96
CA SER A 87 -5.72 -0.27 16.37
C SER A 87 -5.69 -0.23 14.84
N MET A 88 -6.47 0.65 14.20
CA MET A 88 -6.54 0.69 12.74
C MET A 88 -5.30 1.29 12.08
N LEU A 89 -4.80 0.58 11.07
CA LEU A 89 -3.67 1.01 10.27
C LEU A 89 -4.20 1.81 9.05
N TYR A 90 -4.12 3.12 9.09
CA TYR A 90 -4.48 3.98 7.97
C TYR A 90 -3.23 4.47 7.22
N MET A 91 -3.32 4.53 5.88
CA MET A 91 -2.28 5.03 5.00
C MET A 91 -2.87 6.02 3.99
N PRO A 92 -2.60 7.34 4.12
CA PRO A 92 -2.98 8.30 3.11
C PRO A 92 -2.17 8.09 1.83
N ILE A 93 -2.85 8.20 0.69
CA ILE A 93 -2.22 8.27 -0.63
C ILE A 93 -2.02 9.75 -0.96
N VAL A 94 -0.80 10.15 -1.27
CA VAL A 94 -0.45 11.54 -1.56
C VAL A 94 0.29 11.63 -2.89
N ASN A 95 -0.32 12.36 -3.83
CA ASN A 95 0.30 12.67 -5.10
C ASN A 95 1.17 13.92 -4.93
N LEU A 96 2.48 13.79 -4.99
CA LEU A 96 3.40 14.91 -4.74
C LEU A 96 3.36 16.00 -5.81
N TRP A 97 2.67 15.81 -6.92
CA TRP A 97 2.38 16.86 -7.91
C TRP A 97 1.19 17.75 -7.53
N ASP A 98 0.40 17.38 -6.52
CA ASP A 98 -0.72 18.18 -6.07
C ASP A 98 -0.21 19.38 -5.22
N LYS A 99 -0.81 20.54 -5.40
CA LYS A 99 -0.41 21.77 -4.68
C LYS A 99 -0.48 21.63 -3.16
N GLU A 100 -1.46 20.87 -2.68
CA GLU A 100 -1.71 20.68 -1.25
C GLU A 100 -0.98 19.46 -0.66
N ALA A 101 -0.13 18.77 -1.43
CA ALA A 101 0.51 17.53 -1.00
C ALA A 101 1.28 17.69 0.31
N VAL A 102 2.17 18.68 0.38
CA VAL A 102 2.99 18.96 1.56
C VAL A 102 2.12 19.35 2.76
N ALA A 103 1.15 20.27 2.55
CA ALA A 103 0.23 20.70 3.61
C ALA A 103 -0.63 19.55 4.15
N THR A 104 -1.07 18.65 3.26
CA THR A 104 -1.81 17.44 3.64
C THR A 104 -0.96 16.55 4.55
N ILE A 105 0.28 16.25 4.17
CA ILE A 105 1.19 15.42 4.98
C ILE A 105 1.44 16.07 6.33
N GLN A 106 1.76 17.37 6.37
CA GLN A 106 2.02 18.11 7.61
C GLN A 106 0.78 18.15 8.51
N THR A 107 -0.42 18.25 7.94
CA THR A 107 -1.67 18.18 8.71
C THR A 107 -1.85 16.79 9.34
N PHE A 108 -1.53 15.73 8.62
CA PHE A 108 -1.52 14.38 9.20
C PHE A 108 -0.48 14.27 10.33
N ILE A 109 0.78 14.62 10.07
CA ILE A 109 1.86 14.55 11.09
C ILE A 109 1.45 15.26 12.40
N LYS A 110 0.77 16.40 12.30
CA LYS A 110 0.32 17.17 13.45
C LYS A 110 -0.85 16.55 14.22
N ASN A 111 -1.76 15.84 13.52
CA ASN A 111 -3.06 15.47 14.07
C ASN A 111 -3.31 13.97 14.19
N PHE A 112 -2.63 13.17 13.40
CA PHE A 112 -2.82 11.73 13.33
C PHE A 112 -1.60 11.09 12.67
N THR A 113 -0.86 10.24 13.36
CA THR A 113 0.32 9.55 12.80
C THR A 113 -0.14 8.29 12.06
N PRO A 114 -0.20 8.29 10.71
CA PRO A 114 -0.57 7.09 9.95
C PRO A 114 0.55 6.05 10.00
N ILE A 115 0.23 4.79 9.70
CA ILE A 115 1.24 3.72 9.64
C ILE A 115 2.29 3.98 8.55
N ALA A 116 1.85 4.52 7.41
CA ALA A 116 2.70 4.89 6.28
C ALA A 116 2.03 6.00 5.47
N TYR A 117 2.79 6.60 4.55
CA TYR A 117 2.27 7.43 3.46
C TYR A 117 2.61 6.75 2.14
N GLU A 118 1.62 6.49 1.29
CA GLU A 118 1.85 6.11 -0.11
C GLU A 118 2.13 7.38 -0.91
N LEU A 119 3.36 7.54 -1.36
CA LEU A 119 3.81 8.70 -2.12
C LEU A 119 3.86 8.36 -3.60
N CYS A 120 3.13 9.14 -4.42
CA CYS A 120 3.17 9.05 -5.87
C CYS A 120 3.83 10.31 -6.43
N PHE A 121 4.79 10.15 -7.36
CA PHE A 121 5.49 11.26 -8.00
C PHE A 121 5.87 10.87 -9.43
N LYS A 122 5.74 11.83 -10.35
CA LYS A 122 5.99 11.62 -11.78
C LYS A 122 7.43 11.88 -12.19
N ASP A 123 8.19 12.57 -11.32
CA ASP A 123 9.53 13.03 -11.58
C ASP A 123 10.37 12.90 -10.31
N ASP A 124 11.53 12.31 -10.40
CA ASP A 124 12.47 12.12 -9.30
C ASP A 124 13.15 13.44 -8.86
N ALA A 125 13.06 14.48 -9.67
CA ALA A 125 13.46 15.85 -9.31
C ALA A 125 12.35 16.65 -8.61
N ASN A 126 11.19 16.06 -8.31
CA ASN A 126 10.07 16.75 -7.67
C ASN A 126 10.51 17.37 -6.32
N PRO A 127 10.41 18.71 -6.15
CA PRO A 127 10.88 19.39 -4.94
C PRO A 127 10.15 18.97 -3.66
N ASN A 128 8.93 18.42 -3.78
CA ASN A 128 8.14 17.96 -2.65
C ASN A 128 8.64 16.62 -2.07
N LEU A 129 9.56 15.91 -2.74
CA LEU A 129 10.22 14.72 -2.19
C LEU A 129 10.97 15.00 -0.86
N LYS A 130 11.35 16.25 -0.61
CA LYS A 130 11.95 16.67 0.68
C LYS A 130 11.06 16.38 1.89
N ILE A 131 9.74 16.27 1.71
CA ILE A 131 8.79 15.96 2.79
C ILE A 131 9.03 14.57 3.40
N ILE A 132 9.70 13.67 2.68
CA ILE A 132 10.06 12.34 3.15
C ILE A 132 10.83 12.39 4.48
N ASP A 133 11.67 13.40 4.66
CA ASP A 133 12.42 13.59 5.90
C ASP A 133 11.51 13.90 7.09
N GLU A 134 10.44 14.66 6.87
CA GLU A 134 9.46 14.96 7.93
C GLU A 134 8.63 13.71 8.25
N ILE A 135 8.21 12.95 7.21
CA ILE A 135 7.50 11.68 7.38
C ILE A 135 8.34 10.71 8.22
N ALA A 136 9.59 10.49 7.85
CA ALA A 136 10.47 9.58 8.57
C ALA A 136 10.67 10.00 10.05
N LYS A 137 10.79 11.30 10.31
CA LYS A 137 10.91 11.86 11.67
C LYS A 137 9.62 11.71 12.50
N SER A 138 8.45 11.66 11.85
CA SER A 138 7.16 11.48 12.54
C SER A 138 6.93 10.04 13.04
N GLY A 139 7.75 9.09 12.62
CA GLY A 139 7.60 7.67 12.93
C GLY A 139 6.74 6.90 11.94
N SER A 140 6.18 7.56 10.93
CA SER A 140 5.47 6.88 9.84
C SER A 140 6.43 6.26 8.84
N ARG A 141 6.00 5.20 8.20
CA ARG A 141 6.74 4.56 7.10
C ARG A 141 6.51 5.31 5.79
N VAL A 142 7.43 5.12 4.85
CA VAL A 142 7.33 5.64 3.48
C VAL A 142 7.03 4.47 2.55
N TRP A 143 5.86 4.50 1.91
CA TRP A 143 5.46 3.53 0.90
C TRP A 143 5.67 4.15 -0.49
N MET A 144 6.44 3.48 -1.33
CA MET A 144 6.63 3.84 -2.74
C MET A 144 6.13 2.69 -3.63
N ASN A 145 5.55 3.09 -4.77
CA ASN A 145 4.90 2.16 -5.69
C ASN A 145 5.74 2.06 -6.96
N THR A 146 6.30 0.88 -7.25
CA THR A 146 7.18 0.64 -8.40
C THR A 146 6.49 -0.08 -9.57
N LEU A 147 5.14 -0.09 -9.60
CA LEU A 147 4.38 -0.77 -10.65
C LEU A 147 4.46 -0.05 -12.02
N TRP A 148 4.52 1.29 -12.00
CA TRP A 148 4.55 2.12 -13.21
C TRP A 148 5.44 3.34 -13.01
N ASP A 149 6.15 3.75 -14.05
CA ASP A 149 7.04 4.91 -14.10
C ASP A 149 6.38 6.20 -13.58
N SER A 150 5.12 6.43 -13.94
CA SER A 150 4.34 7.62 -13.57
C SER A 150 3.99 7.70 -12.07
N LEU A 151 4.21 6.65 -11.29
CA LEU A 151 3.99 6.62 -9.85
C LEU A 151 5.27 6.81 -9.04
N CYS A 152 6.44 6.68 -9.67
CA CYS A 152 7.74 6.60 -9.00
C CYS A 152 8.88 7.30 -9.75
N GLY A 153 8.56 8.29 -10.61
CA GLY A 153 9.57 9.07 -11.32
C GLY A 153 10.50 8.25 -12.21
N GLY A 154 9.98 7.17 -12.81
CA GLY A 154 10.76 6.28 -13.66
C GLY A 154 11.57 5.21 -12.93
N HIS A 155 11.42 5.08 -11.61
CA HIS A 155 12.09 4.04 -10.81
C HIS A 155 11.23 2.79 -10.63
N ASP A 156 10.58 2.33 -11.71
CA ASP A 156 9.69 1.18 -11.71
C ASP A 156 10.43 -0.17 -11.78
N ASP A 157 9.65 -1.26 -11.63
CA ASP A 157 10.17 -2.62 -11.60
C ASP A 157 10.83 -3.04 -12.92
N GLU A 158 10.29 -2.63 -14.07
CA GLU A 158 10.85 -3.01 -15.38
C GLU A 158 12.21 -2.33 -15.59
N ASN A 159 12.32 -1.03 -15.27
CA ASN A 159 13.60 -0.33 -15.34
C ASN A 159 14.62 -0.90 -14.35
N ALA A 160 14.19 -1.34 -13.15
CA ALA A 160 15.05 -2.00 -12.19
C ALA A 160 15.65 -3.30 -12.73
N LEU A 161 14.87 -4.07 -13.48
CA LEU A 161 15.31 -5.35 -14.05
C LEU A 161 16.09 -5.18 -15.36
N LEU A 162 15.68 -4.23 -16.21
CA LEU A 162 16.29 -4.02 -17.53
C LEU A 162 17.57 -3.19 -17.48
N GLU A 163 17.65 -2.22 -16.57
CA GLU A 163 18.79 -1.33 -16.47
C GLU A 163 19.67 -1.66 -15.25
N SER A 164 19.16 -1.37 -14.05
CA SER A 164 19.91 -1.58 -12.79
C SER A 164 19.02 -1.51 -11.56
N LYS A 165 19.05 -2.56 -10.75
CA LYS A 165 18.36 -2.57 -9.45
C LYS A 165 18.84 -1.45 -8.52
N ASP A 166 20.14 -1.15 -8.52
CA ASP A 166 20.69 -0.06 -7.70
C ASP A 166 20.25 1.33 -8.14
N LYS A 167 20.07 1.53 -9.45
CA LYS A 167 19.61 2.80 -10.01
C LYS A 167 18.14 3.07 -9.68
N HIS A 168 17.31 2.03 -9.60
CA HIS A 168 15.87 2.15 -9.44
C HIS A 168 15.42 1.75 -8.02
N TRP A 169 15.41 0.48 -7.64
CA TRP A 169 15.07 0.09 -6.26
C TRP A 169 16.03 0.67 -5.23
N GLY A 170 17.34 0.74 -5.54
CA GLY A 170 18.33 1.39 -4.69
C GLY A 170 18.07 2.88 -4.50
N TRP A 171 17.52 3.57 -5.50
CA TRP A 171 17.08 4.97 -5.38
C TRP A 171 15.95 5.08 -4.36
N MET A 172 14.94 4.19 -4.41
CA MET A 172 13.86 4.16 -3.43
C MET A 172 14.39 4.03 -1.99
N LEU A 173 15.34 3.13 -1.78
CA LEU A 173 15.95 2.91 -0.47
C LEU A 173 16.73 4.12 0.02
N LYS A 174 17.50 4.80 -0.85
CA LYS A 174 18.20 6.05 -0.55
C LYS A 174 17.23 7.17 -0.16
N HIS A 175 16.02 7.14 -0.71
CA HIS A 175 14.92 8.07 -0.38
C HIS A 175 14.02 7.53 0.73
N LYS A 176 14.56 6.65 1.59
CA LYS A 176 13.92 6.17 2.82
C LYS A 176 12.61 5.40 2.60
N ALA A 177 12.40 4.81 1.43
CA ALA A 177 11.33 3.85 1.27
C ALA A 177 11.52 2.70 2.26
N THR A 178 10.52 2.44 3.09
CA THR A 178 10.49 1.34 4.06
C THR A 178 9.41 0.33 3.73
N MET A 179 8.59 0.63 2.73
CA MET A 179 7.62 -0.25 2.12
C MET A 179 7.64 -0.01 0.60
N ILE A 180 7.77 -1.06 -0.18
CA ILE A 180 7.80 -0.98 -1.64
C ILE A 180 6.70 -1.89 -2.19
N GLN A 181 5.81 -1.33 -3.01
CA GLN A 181 4.82 -2.10 -3.76
C GLN A 181 5.43 -2.48 -5.11
N THR A 182 5.49 -3.77 -5.40
CA THR A 182 6.14 -4.32 -6.57
C THR A 182 5.34 -5.49 -7.18
N ASP A 183 5.40 -5.66 -8.49
CA ASP A 183 4.94 -6.85 -9.20
C ASP A 183 6.06 -7.91 -9.33
N ARG A 184 7.27 -7.61 -8.83
CA ARG A 184 8.46 -8.47 -8.85
C ARG A 184 8.95 -8.80 -7.42
N PRO A 185 8.08 -9.38 -6.57
CA PRO A 185 8.41 -9.53 -5.14
C PRO A 185 9.63 -10.44 -4.90
N GLN A 186 9.83 -11.48 -5.71
CA GLN A 186 10.97 -12.40 -5.54
C GLN A 186 12.29 -11.69 -5.84
N GLU A 187 12.34 -10.96 -6.96
CA GLU A 187 13.53 -10.23 -7.39
C GLU A 187 13.89 -9.10 -6.45
N LEU A 188 12.87 -8.38 -5.92
CA LEU A 188 13.09 -7.33 -4.93
C LEU A 188 13.55 -7.92 -3.59
N ILE A 189 12.95 -9.01 -3.11
CA ILE A 189 13.37 -9.69 -1.88
C ILE A 189 14.84 -10.08 -1.98
N HIS A 190 15.22 -10.77 -3.06
CA HIS A 190 16.62 -11.19 -3.27
C HIS A 190 17.57 -10.00 -3.31
N TYR A 191 17.19 -8.91 -3.97
CA TYR A 191 17.99 -7.67 -3.97
C TYR A 191 18.15 -7.08 -2.56
N LEU A 192 17.11 -7.07 -1.75
CA LEU A 192 17.17 -6.57 -0.37
C LEU A 192 18.03 -7.45 0.53
N GLU A 193 17.98 -8.77 0.35
CA GLU A 193 18.83 -9.75 1.06
C GLU A 193 20.31 -9.55 0.72
N GLU A 194 20.65 -9.41 -0.58
CA GLU A 194 22.02 -9.10 -1.03
C GLU A 194 22.57 -7.80 -0.42
N LYS A 195 21.70 -6.84 -0.11
CA LYS A 195 22.08 -5.58 0.55
C LYS A 195 22.08 -5.65 2.09
N GLY A 196 21.71 -6.78 2.68
CA GLY A 196 21.57 -6.92 4.14
C GLY A 196 20.46 -6.05 4.73
N LEU A 197 19.42 -5.76 3.94
CA LEU A 197 18.28 -4.91 4.33
C LEU A 197 17.02 -5.71 4.65
N ARG A 198 17.08 -7.01 4.54
CA ARG A 198 16.03 -7.95 4.91
C ARG A 198 16.63 -9.22 5.45
N ASP A 199 16.29 -9.55 6.69
CA ASP A 199 16.52 -10.85 7.30
C ASP A 199 15.28 -11.72 7.13
N LEU A 200 15.45 -13.00 6.80
CA LEU A 200 14.38 -13.99 6.70
C LEU A 200 14.08 -14.64 8.06
#